data_2f4fff9586679f343b9a2791b33231e0
#
_entry.id   2f4fff9586679f343b9a2791b33231e0
#
_cell.length_a   1.000
_cell.length_b   1.000
_cell.length_c   1.000
_cell.angle_alpha   90.00
_cell.angle_beta   90.00
_cell.angle_gamma   90.00
#
_symmetry.space_group_name_H-M   'P 1'
#
loop_
_entity.id
_entity.type
_entity.pdbx_description
1 polymer ?
#
loop_
_entity_poly.entity_id
_entity_poly.type
_entity_poly.pdbx_seq_one_letter_code
_entity_poly.pdbx_strand_id
1 'polypeptide(L)'
;MKTSIINIFVLCALVMVACGQKSKGPQKPSRWMGKEISIDSTQLALLEFNQKMVVAADKLLTEKAQQAEEEYALYENNTWIYFLQRGNEADSEPMRGDKWTIRMLVYSLETEQLFIDVLREFQIGKGELPIAVENNITEFGHGARARMLVPWYAAYGIQGTDEIPPYENLIIEIDIK
;
A
#
# COMPACT_ATOMS: atom_id res chain seq x y z
N MET A 1 -47.60 41.86 -49.51
CA MET A 1 -47.43 40.78 -48.52
C MET A 1 -46.73 39.52 -49.05
N LYS A 2 -46.06 39.57 -50.22
CA LYS A 2 -45.36 38.38 -50.79
C LYS A 2 -43.82 38.40 -50.70
N THR A 3 -43.24 39.53 -50.31
CA THR A 3 -41.77 39.69 -50.23
C THR A 3 -41.19 39.36 -48.84
N SER A 4 -42.02 39.32 -47.79
CA SER A 4 -41.54 39.03 -46.41
C SER A 4 -41.31 37.52 -46.17
N ILE A 5 -41.98 36.62 -46.90
CA ILE A 5 -41.90 35.18 -46.68
C ILE A 5 -40.64 34.59 -47.30
N ILE A 6 -40.17 35.17 -48.40
CA ILE A 6 -38.98 34.72 -49.13
C ILE A 6 -37.70 35.01 -48.31
N ASN A 7 -37.63 36.12 -47.58
CA ASN A 7 -36.51 36.49 -46.72
C ASN A 7 -36.36 35.60 -45.46
N ILE A 8 -37.46 35.04 -44.97
CA ILE A 8 -37.41 34.11 -43.82
C ILE A 8 -36.87 32.73 -44.22
N PHE A 9 -37.21 32.29 -45.45
CA PHE A 9 -36.72 31.01 -45.94
C PHE A 9 -35.22 31.04 -46.30
N VAL A 10 -34.70 32.13 -46.79
CA VAL A 10 -33.27 32.31 -47.09
C VAL A 10 -32.45 32.41 -45.79
N LEU A 11 -32.99 32.98 -44.74
CA LEU A 11 -32.33 33.09 -43.42
C LEU A 11 -32.28 31.74 -42.69
N CYS A 12 -33.31 30.89 -42.86
CA CYS A 12 -33.28 29.51 -42.30
C CYS A 12 -32.34 28.53 -43.00
N ALA A 13 -32.06 28.75 -44.31
CA ALA A 13 -31.14 27.87 -45.06
C ALA A 13 -29.66 28.09 -44.74
N LEU A 14 -29.29 29.22 -44.16
CA LEU A 14 -27.89 29.58 -43.78
C LEU A 14 -27.47 29.05 -42.40
N VAL A 15 -28.37 28.53 -41.58
CA VAL A 15 -28.05 28.04 -40.22
C VAL A 15 -27.77 26.55 -40.22
N MET A 16 -27.98 25.82 -41.33
CA MET A 16 -27.81 24.34 -41.37
C MET A 16 -26.44 23.85 -41.79
N VAL A 17 -25.44 24.71 -41.99
CA VAL A 17 -24.11 24.31 -42.46
C VAL A 17 -23.06 24.29 -41.34
N ALA A 18 -23.43 24.58 -40.08
CA ALA A 18 -22.45 24.70 -38.97
C ALA A 18 -22.53 23.57 -37.94
N CYS A 19 -22.90 22.35 -38.32
CA CYS A 19 -22.82 21.21 -37.37
C CYS A 19 -22.28 19.95 -38.07
N GLY A 20 -21.02 20.03 -38.43
CA GLY A 20 -20.26 18.90 -38.99
C GLY A 20 -18.89 18.72 -38.38
N GLN A 21 -18.64 19.22 -37.14
CA GLN A 21 -17.45 18.83 -36.40
C GLN A 21 -17.73 17.46 -35.76
N LYS A 22 -17.23 16.39 -36.44
CA LYS A 22 -17.02 15.11 -35.78
C LYS A 22 -16.16 15.37 -34.55
N SER A 23 -16.75 15.28 -33.36
CA SER A 23 -15.99 15.23 -32.13
C SER A 23 -14.96 14.10 -32.25
N LYS A 24 -13.70 14.44 -32.40
CA LYS A 24 -12.63 13.47 -32.26
C LYS A 24 -12.78 12.95 -30.82
N GLY A 25 -13.20 11.69 -30.68
CA GLY A 25 -13.21 11.02 -29.41
C GLY A 25 -11.84 11.15 -28.71
N PRO A 26 -11.74 10.89 -27.42
CA PRO A 26 -10.49 11.04 -26.68
C PRO A 26 -9.37 10.29 -27.42
N GLN A 27 -8.41 11.04 -27.96
CA GLN A 27 -7.26 10.45 -28.62
C GLN A 27 -6.45 9.71 -27.55
N LYS A 28 -6.34 8.39 -27.70
CA LYS A 28 -5.38 7.62 -26.91
C LYS A 28 -4.01 8.24 -27.11
N PRO A 29 -3.25 8.52 -26.02
CA PRO A 29 -1.91 9.06 -26.15
C PRO A 29 -1.10 8.13 -27.05
N SER A 30 -0.48 8.67 -28.10
CA SER A 30 0.30 7.92 -29.10
C SER A 30 1.49 7.15 -28.50
N ARG A 31 1.79 7.38 -27.24
CA ARG A 31 2.83 6.72 -26.45
C ARG A 31 2.47 5.30 -26.00
N TRP A 32 1.21 4.88 -26.18
CA TRP A 32 0.72 3.55 -25.78
C TRP A 32 0.64 2.57 -26.94
N MET A 33 1.05 2.96 -28.15
CA MET A 33 1.16 2.03 -29.26
C MET A 33 2.47 1.25 -29.14
N GLY A 34 2.38 0.09 -28.52
CA GLY A 34 3.18 -1.08 -28.85
C GLY A 34 4.69 -0.94 -28.73
N LYS A 35 5.23 -0.43 -27.62
CA LYS A 35 6.53 -0.91 -27.21
C LYS A 35 6.25 -2.22 -26.47
N GLU A 36 6.45 -3.36 -27.12
CA GLU A 36 6.63 -4.63 -26.43
C GLU A 36 7.68 -4.36 -25.37
N ILE A 37 7.27 -4.44 -24.10
CA ILE A 37 8.22 -4.38 -22.98
C ILE A 37 8.95 -5.71 -23.05
N SER A 38 10.04 -5.76 -23.79
CA SER A 38 10.95 -6.89 -23.75
C SER A 38 11.62 -6.85 -22.37
N ILE A 39 11.15 -7.69 -21.46
CA ILE A 39 11.84 -7.95 -20.19
C ILE A 39 13.17 -8.59 -20.60
N ASP A 40 14.28 -7.93 -20.27
CA ASP A 40 15.60 -8.51 -20.51
C ASP A 40 15.88 -9.67 -19.53
N SER A 41 16.88 -10.46 -19.83
CA SER A 41 17.24 -11.62 -19.01
C SER A 41 17.61 -11.25 -17.58
N THR A 42 18.13 -10.05 -17.35
CA THR A 42 18.49 -9.53 -16.00
C THR A 42 17.25 -9.20 -15.20
N GLN A 43 16.27 -8.54 -15.83
CA GLN A 43 15.00 -8.23 -15.20
C GLN A 43 14.21 -9.50 -14.84
N LEU A 44 14.24 -10.51 -15.74
CA LEU A 44 13.60 -11.80 -15.46
C LEU A 44 14.27 -12.51 -14.28
N ALA A 45 15.61 -12.57 -14.26
CA ALA A 45 16.35 -13.18 -13.17
C ALA A 45 16.08 -12.49 -11.82
N LEU A 46 15.99 -11.16 -11.81
CA LEU A 46 15.64 -10.40 -10.60
C LEU A 46 14.22 -10.70 -10.13
N LEU A 47 13.27 -10.80 -11.06
CA LEU A 47 11.89 -11.15 -10.73
C LEU A 47 11.81 -12.56 -10.11
N GLU A 48 12.45 -13.53 -10.70
CA GLU A 48 12.52 -14.91 -10.18
C GLU A 48 13.19 -14.96 -8.80
N PHE A 49 14.27 -14.21 -8.61
CA PHE A 49 14.92 -14.09 -7.31
C PHE A 49 13.97 -13.53 -6.26
N ASN A 50 13.31 -12.39 -6.53
CA ASN A 50 12.36 -11.78 -5.61
C ASN A 50 11.20 -12.72 -5.26
N GLN A 51 10.66 -13.45 -6.24
CA GLN A 51 9.62 -14.45 -5.98
C GLN A 51 10.08 -15.56 -5.03
N LYS A 52 11.31 -16.06 -5.19
CA LYS A 52 11.88 -17.04 -4.26
C LYS A 52 12.05 -16.46 -2.86
N MET A 53 12.48 -15.20 -2.75
CA MET A 53 12.63 -14.52 -1.46
C MET A 53 11.29 -14.32 -0.75
N VAL A 54 10.20 -14.00 -1.49
CA VAL A 54 8.83 -13.92 -0.91
C VAL A 54 8.42 -15.27 -0.34
N VAL A 55 8.54 -16.36 -1.12
CA VAL A 55 8.15 -17.71 -0.67
C VAL A 55 8.98 -18.15 0.55
N ALA A 56 10.26 -17.84 0.56
CA ALA A 56 11.14 -18.15 1.69
C ALA A 56 10.75 -17.38 2.96
N ALA A 57 10.42 -16.07 2.82
CA ALA A 57 9.97 -15.25 3.93
C ALA A 57 8.67 -15.80 4.52
N ASP A 58 7.65 -16.04 3.69
CA ASP A 58 6.34 -16.54 4.13
C ASP A 58 6.46 -17.87 4.88
N LYS A 59 7.30 -18.78 4.37
CA LYS A 59 7.57 -20.04 5.03
C LYS A 59 8.24 -19.84 6.39
N LEU A 60 9.27 -19.01 6.45
CA LEU A 60 10.00 -18.73 7.69
C LEU A 60 9.09 -18.10 8.76
N LEU A 61 8.28 -17.11 8.39
CA LEU A 61 7.36 -16.46 9.32
C LEU A 61 6.30 -17.45 9.83
N THR A 62 5.76 -18.29 8.93
CA THR A 62 4.80 -19.33 9.30
C THR A 62 5.39 -20.32 10.30
N GLU A 63 6.60 -20.80 10.05
CA GLU A 63 7.32 -21.72 10.95
C GLU A 63 7.57 -21.06 12.31
N LYS A 64 8.02 -19.81 12.33
CA LYS A 64 8.25 -19.04 13.56
C LYS A 64 6.97 -18.85 14.36
N ALA A 65 5.87 -18.45 13.71
CA ALA A 65 4.56 -18.26 14.36
C ALA A 65 4.01 -19.56 14.96
N GLN A 66 4.19 -20.70 14.25
CA GLN A 66 3.72 -22.01 14.72
C GLN A 66 4.58 -22.61 15.84
N GLN A 67 5.86 -22.23 15.94
CA GLN A 67 6.78 -22.71 16.97
C GLN A 67 6.80 -21.84 18.22
N ALA A 68 6.20 -20.64 18.14
CA ALA A 68 6.12 -19.73 19.27
C ALA A 68 5.18 -20.27 20.35
N GLU A 69 5.42 -19.89 21.60
CA GLU A 69 4.52 -20.18 22.72
C GLU A 69 3.26 -19.30 22.66
N GLU A 70 3.39 -18.13 22.03
CA GLU A 70 2.33 -17.16 21.83
C GLU A 70 1.41 -17.57 20.66
N GLU A 71 0.14 -17.28 20.77
CA GLU A 71 -0.85 -17.59 19.75
C GLU A 71 -0.93 -16.46 18.72
N TYR A 72 -0.12 -16.58 17.65
CA TYR A 72 -0.14 -15.67 16.52
C TYR A 72 -1.29 -15.96 15.58
N ALA A 73 -1.99 -14.93 15.10
CA ALA A 73 -2.98 -15.00 14.03
C ALA A 73 -2.45 -14.33 12.76
N LEU A 74 -2.84 -14.87 11.59
CA LEU A 74 -2.46 -14.33 10.28
C LEU A 74 -3.40 -13.19 9.88
N TYR A 75 -2.82 -12.07 9.48
CA TYR A 75 -3.50 -10.86 9.04
C TYR A 75 -3.06 -10.42 7.63
N GLU A 76 -3.39 -9.19 7.22
CA GLU A 76 -3.05 -8.68 5.89
C GLU A 76 -1.54 -8.66 5.64
N ASN A 77 -1.16 -8.80 4.36
CA ASN A 77 0.24 -8.83 3.89
C ASN A 77 1.09 -9.94 4.53
N ASN A 78 0.49 -11.11 4.81
CA ASN A 78 1.14 -12.25 5.46
C ASN A 78 1.84 -11.87 6.77
N THR A 79 1.26 -10.94 7.50
CA THR A 79 1.73 -10.48 8.81
C THR A 79 1.10 -11.34 9.89
N TRP A 80 1.90 -11.92 10.76
CA TRP A 80 1.44 -12.64 11.94
C TRP A 80 1.42 -11.71 13.13
N ILE A 81 0.28 -11.61 13.84
CA ILE A 81 0.10 -10.69 14.96
C ILE A 81 -0.29 -11.47 16.21
N TYR A 82 0.41 -11.20 17.29
CA TYR A 82 0.06 -11.58 18.65
C TYR A 82 -0.26 -10.34 19.47
N PHE A 83 -1.44 -10.29 20.07
CA PHE A 83 -1.85 -9.20 20.93
C PHE A 83 -1.49 -9.50 22.39
N LEU A 84 -0.51 -8.77 22.93
CA LEU A 84 -0.23 -8.77 24.37
C LEU A 84 -1.37 -8.11 25.13
N GLN A 85 -1.97 -7.09 24.52
CA GLN A 85 -3.12 -6.36 25.04
C GLN A 85 -3.93 -5.83 23.86
N ARG A 86 -5.22 -6.14 23.79
CA ARG A 86 -6.11 -5.48 22.83
C ARG A 86 -6.40 -4.06 23.27
N GLY A 87 -6.57 -3.16 22.33
CA GLY A 87 -6.98 -1.80 22.59
C GLY A 87 -8.44 -1.71 23.02
N ASN A 88 -8.89 -0.49 23.28
CA ASN A 88 -10.25 -0.21 23.66
C ASN A 88 -11.19 -0.39 22.46
N GLU A 89 -12.06 -1.39 22.49
CA GLU A 89 -13.05 -1.67 21.41
C GLU A 89 -14.11 -0.56 21.28
N ALA A 90 -14.24 0.32 22.25
CA ALA A 90 -15.18 1.43 22.21
C ALA A 90 -14.63 2.66 21.43
N ASP A 91 -13.37 2.63 21.07
CA ASP A 91 -12.76 3.69 20.28
C ASP A 91 -13.25 3.60 18.82
N SER A 92 -13.35 4.77 18.18
CA SER A 92 -13.60 4.81 16.74
C SER A 92 -12.44 4.16 15.99
N GLU A 93 -12.76 3.43 14.91
CA GLU A 93 -11.72 2.92 14.01
C GLU A 93 -10.81 4.06 13.53
N PRO A 94 -9.48 3.83 13.47
CA PRO A 94 -8.55 4.85 13.02
C PRO A 94 -8.83 5.23 11.56
N MET A 95 -8.89 6.53 11.31
CA MET A 95 -9.11 7.07 9.98
C MET A 95 -7.80 7.62 9.40
N ARG A 96 -7.74 7.64 8.09
CA ARG A 96 -6.63 8.29 7.39
C ARG A 96 -6.51 9.75 7.80
N GLY A 97 -5.35 10.14 8.30
CA GLY A 97 -5.07 11.49 8.77
C GLY A 97 -5.08 11.64 10.28
N ASP A 98 -5.60 10.66 11.00
CA ASP A 98 -5.55 10.62 12.46
C ASP A 98 -4.10 10.57 12.94
N LYS A 99 -3.88 11.10 14.13
CA LYS A 99 -2.57 11.16 14.76
C LYS A 99 -2.56 10.30 15.99
N TRP A 100 -1.68 9.32 15.97
CA TRP A 100 -1.52 8.37 17.06
C TRP A 100 -0.10 8.41 17.60
N THR A 101 0.03 8.45 18.93
CA THR A 101 1.32 8.28 19.60
C THR A 101 1.62 6.79 19.71
N ILE A 102 2.66 6.34 19.01
CA ILE A 102 3.04 4.92 18.95
C ILE A 102 4.49 4.78 19.39
N ARG A 103 4.74 3.86 20.32
CA ARG A 103 6.06 3.31 20.51
C ARG A 103 6.23 2.11 19.60
N MET A 104 7.28 2.13 18.79
CA MET A 104 7.60 1.06 17.85
C MET A 104 9.04 0.61 18.08
N LEU A 105 9.20 -0.69 18.30
CA LEU A 105 10.50 -1.37 18.37
C LEU A 105 10.59 -2.29 17.17
N VAL A 106 11.68 -2.25 16.44
CA VAL A 106 11.91 -3.07 15.24
C VAL A 106 13.17 -3.89 15.43
N TYR A 107 13.03 -5.21 15.31
CA TYR A 107 14.12 -6.15 15.45
C TYR A 107 14.25 -7.02 14.20
N SER A 108 15.45 -7.56 13.97
CA SER A 108 15.65 -8.68 13.05
C SER A 108 14.88 -9.91 13.52
N LEU A 109 14.16 -10.58 12.61
CA LEU A 109 13.48 -11.85 12.92
C LEU A 109 14.48 -12.98 13.21
N GLU A 110 15.63 -12.96 12.56
CA GLU A 110 16.62 -14.04 12.66
C GLU A 110 17.59 -13.84 13.83
N THR A 111 18.09 -12.63 14.02
CA THR A 111 19.15 -12.33 14.99
C THR A 111 18.64 -11.66 16.26
N GLU A 112 17.39 -11.21 16.28
CA GLU A 112 16.78 -10.41 17.36
C GLU A 112 17.53 -9.10 17.64
N GLN A 113 18.38 -8.66 16.73
CA GLN A 113 19.05 -7.36 16.83
C GLN A 113 18.04 -6.24 16.75
N LEU A 114 18.07 -5.30 17.70
CA LEU A 114 17.27 -4.07 17.66
C LEU A 114 17.83 -3.12 16.61
N PHE A 115 16.98 -2.71 15.68
CA PHE A 115 17.28 -1.69 14.67
C PHE A 115 16.70 -0.33 15.03
N ILE A 116 15.43 -0.29 15.47
CA ILE A 116 14.70 0.96 15.73
C ILE A 116 14.03 0.88 17.10
N ASP A 117 14.16 1.94 17.90
CA ASP A 117 13.34 2.23 19.11
C ASP A 117 12.86 3.67 18.98
N VAL A 118 11.57 3.86 18.69
CA VAL A 118 10.99 5.19 18.50
C VAL A 118 9.67 5.33 19.25
N LEU A 119 9.48 6.48 19.89
CA LEU A 119 8.21 6.91 20.47
C LEU A 119 7.89 8.30 19.93
N ARG A 120 6.90 8.39 19.06
CA ARG A 120 6.46 9.68 18.50
C ARG A 120 5.02 9.62 17.99
N GLU A 121 4.48 10.78 17.62
CA GLU A 121 3.23 10.88 16.91
C GLU A 121 3.45 10.48 15.43
N PHE A 122 2.57 9.61 14.93
CA PHE A 122 2.48 9.18 13.53
C PHE A 122 1.15 9.60 12.95
N GLN A 123 1.14 9.98 11.69
CA GLN A 123 -0.10 10.28 10.97
C GLN A 123 -0.51 9.08 10.11
N ILE A 124 -1.66 8.48 10.44
CA ILE A 124 -2.18 7.27 9.79
C ILE A 124 -2.44 7.52 8.31
N GLY A 125 -2.03 6.57 7.45
CA GLY A 125 -2.21 6.64 6.00
C GLY A 125 -1.31 7.63 5.27
N LYS A 126 -0.20 8.06 5.89
CA LYS A 126 0.82 8.91 5.28
C LYS A 126 2.10 8.17 4.89
N GLY A 127 2.15 6.85 5.11
CA GLY A 127 3.34 6.04 4.83
C GLY A 127 4.50 6.31 5.79
N GLU A 128 4.18 6.76 7.00
CA GLU A 128 5.18 6.97 8.06
C GLU A 128 5.47 5.70 8.83
N LEU A 129 4.58 4.72 8.74
CA LEU A 129 4.71 3.39 9.35
C LEU A 129 5.01 2.34 8.25
N PRO A 130 5.60 1.20 8.61
CA PRO A 130 5.70 0.06 7.69
C PRO A 130 4.32 -0.34 7.15
N ILE A 131 4.27 -0.83 5.90
CA ILE A 131 3.02 -1.23 5.23
C ILE A 131 2.22 -2.22 6.08
N ALA A 132 2.90 -3.18 6.70
CA ALA A 132 2.26 -4.16 7.59
C ALA A 132 1.54 -3.50 8.78
N VAL A 133 2.08 -2.43 9.34
CA VAL A 133 1.44 -1.70 10.44
C VAL A 133 0.29 -0.86 9.92
N GLU A 134 0.49 -0.10 8.85
CA GLU A 134 -0.54 0.75 8.23
C GLU A 134 -1.79 -0.05 7.80
N ASN A 135 -1.60 -1.22 7.16
CA ASN A 135 -2.71 -2.01 6.65
C ASN A 135 -3.47 -2.76 7.74
N ASN A 136 -2.82 -3.05 8.85
CA ASN A 136 -3.47 -3.72 9.98
C ASN A 136 -3.85 -2.74 11.11
N ILE A 137 -3.79 -1.42 10.86
CA ILE A 137 -4.00 -0.41 11.89
C ILE A 137 -5.41 -0.46 12.50
N THR A 138 -6.41 -0.91 11.73
CA THR A 138 -7.80 -1.06 12.19
C THR A 138 -7.99 -2.17 13.23
N GLU A 139 -7.04 -3.11 13.30
CA GLU A 139 -7.06 -4.18 14.29
C GLU A 139 -6.60 -3.72 15.69
N PHE A 140 -6.04 -2.49 15.76
CA PHE A 140 -5.56 -1.89 16.99
C PHE A 140 -6.51 -0.81 17.46
N GLY A 141 -6.62 -0.62 18.77
CA GLY A 141 -7.27 0.51 19.42
C GLY A 141 -6.26 1.22 20.32
N HIS A 142 -6.65 2.34 20.91
CA HIS A 142 -5.81 3.00 21.93
C HIS A 142 -5.53 2.05 23.10
N GLY A 143 -4.30 2.02 23.55
CA GLY A 143 -3.83 1.11 24.59
C GLY A 143 -3.48 -0.29 24.06
N ALA A 144 -3.59 -0.56 22.76
CA ALA A 144 -3.18 -1.84 22.19
C ALA A 144 -1.66 -2.02 22.29
N ARG A 145 -1.27 -3.25 22.59
CA ARG A 145 0.12 -3.71 22.56
C ARG A 145 0.19 -5.02 21.80
N ALA A 146 1.03 -5.06 20.79
CA ALA A 146 1.15 -6.24 19.94
C ALA A 146 2.60 -6.48 19.52
N ARG A 147 2.90 -7.75 19.21
CA ARG A 147 4.10 -8.19 18.54
C ARG A 147 3.71 -8.75 17.19
N MET A 148 4.41 -8.31 16.14
CA MET A 148 4.14 -8.67 14.75
C MET A 148 5.37 -9.36 14.17
N LEU A 149 5.17 -10.46 13.43
CA LEU A 149 6.18 -11.02 12.54
C LEU A 149 5.85 -10.53 11.13
N VAL A 150 6.77 -9.79 10.53
CA VAL A 150 6.52 -9.01 9.33
C VAL A 150 7.50 -9.41 8.24
N PRO A 151 7.03 -9.85 7.05
CA PRO A 151 7.90 -10.18 5.95
C PRO A 151 8.54 -8.89 5.37
N TRP A 152 9.74 -9.00 4.86
CA TRP A 152 10.52 -7.89 4.33
C TRP A 152 9.74 -7.01 3.33
N TYR A 153 8.91 -7.60 2.46
CA TYR A 153 8.15 -6.90 1.42
C TYR A 153 6.96 -6.09 1.96
N ALA A 154 6.51 -6.38 3.19
CA ALA A 154 5.50 -5.62 3.91
C ALA A 154 6.11 -4.61 4.91
N ALA A 155 7.42 -4.49 4.93
CA ALA A 155 8.18 -3.59 5.79
C ALA A 155 9.02 -2.60 4.97
N TYR A 156 10.34 -2.81 4.91
CA TYR A 156 11.28 -1.88 4.27
C TYR A 156 11.78 -2.36 2.90
N GLY A 157 11.31 -3.51 2.44
CA GLY A 157 11.44 -3.98 1.07
C GLY A 157 12.84 -4.43 0.66
N ILE A 158 13.07 -4.34 -0.66
CA ILE A 158 14.31 -4.76 -1.30
C ILE A 158 15.47 -3.80 -1.09
N GLN A 159 15.21 -2.59 -0.62
CA GLN A 159 16.24 -1.57 -0.42
C GLN A 159 16.68 -1.47 1.04
N GLY A 160 15.78 -1.84 1.98
CA GLY A 160 16.02 -1.61 3.41
C GLY A 160 16.08 -0.10 3.74
N THR A 161 16.81 0.24 4.78
CA THR A 161 17.15 1.61 5.20
C THR A 161 18.63 1.66 5.61
N ASP A 162 19.11 2.80 6.11
CA ASP A 162 20.46 2.91 6.67
C ASP A 162 20.67 1.98 7.88
N GLU A 163 19.59 1.64 8.60
CA GLU A 163 19.63 0.82 9.82
C GLU A 163 19.20 -0.62 9.58
N ILE A 164 18.33 -0.86 8.58
CA ILE A 164 17.72 -2.16 8.32
C ILE A 164 18.22 -2.70 6.97
N PRO A 165 18.82 -3.90 6.94
CA PRO A 165 19.29 -4.51 5.70
C PRO A 165 18.20 -4.75 4.66
N PRO A 166 18.56 -4.86 3.36
CA PRO A 166 17.66 -5.36 2.32
C PRO A 166 17.12 -6.76 2.64
N TYR A 167 15.87 -7.03 2.27
CA TYR A 167 15.18 -8.32 2.46
C TYR A 167 15.08 -8.80 3.91
N GLU A 168 15.20 -7.91 4.90
CA GLU A 168 15.15 -8.27 6.31
C GLU A 168 13.72 -8.53 6.77
N ASN A 169 13.46 -9.73 7.28
CA ASN A 169 12.21 -10.05 7.97
C ASN A 169 12.28 -9.55 9.41
N LEU A 170 11.18 -9.03 9.91
CA LEU A 170 11.21 -8.24 11.14
C LEU A 170 10.28 -8.80 12.22
N ILE A 171 10.65 -8.56 13.45
CA ILE A 171 9.75 -8.50 14.60
C ILE A 171 9.47 -7.01 14.85
N ILE A 172 8.19 -6.62 14.84
CA ILE A 172 7.77 -5.27 15.18
C ILE A 172 6.91 -5.34 16.43
N GLU A 173 7.33 -4.66 17.49
CA GLU A 173 6.52 -4.46 18.67
C GLU A 173 5.92 -3.06 18.65
N ILE A 174 4.62 -2.96 18.85
CA ILE A 174 3.91 -1.69 18.92
C ILE A 174 3.18 -1.54 20.23
N ASP A 175 3.17 -0.30 20.74
CA ASP A 175 2.43 0.11 21.93
C ASP A 175 1.76 1.45 21.61
N ILE A 176 0.44 1.44 21.45
CA ILE A 176 -0.38 2.59 21.09
C ILE A 176 -0.82 3.30 22.39
N LYS A 177 -0.54 4.61 22.47
CA LYS A 177 -0.81 5.42 23.67
C LYS A 177 -2.13 6.16 23.55
#